data_a5078d89987844ed864f716572596807
#
_entry.id   a5078d89987844ed864f716572596807
#
_cell.length_a   1.000
_cell.length_b   1.000
_cell.length_c   1.000
_cell.angle_alpha   90.00
_cell.angle_beta   90.00
_cell.angle_gamma   90.00
#
_symmetry.space_group_name_H-M   'P 1'
#
loop_
_entity.id
_entity.type
_entity.pdbx_description
1 polymer ?
#
loop_
_entity_poly.entity_id
_entity_poly.type
_entity_poly.pdbx_seq_one_letter_code
_entity_poly.pdbx_strand_id
1 'polypeptide(L)'
;IHYLSLKNRANKAPLPAVEIIDLKEERETGGVDRSGIFSRKLKAELVSNYKNGKQTMLFVHRRGYAKQMLCEKCGSTMKCGRCNMPMTYHEKGDRLICHHCGRTTPAPKVCPACGSSDFERRGIGTQRVAEEIEKIFPGAKVVRMDTDTTSVKDGHEKLLTQFASGEAQFLVGTQMIAKGLDFPLVTLLIDFIDGNSIPNRAFYGIMGN
;
A
#
# COMPACT_ATOMS: atom_id res chain seq x y z
N ILE A 1 32.87 2.95 23.35
CA ILE A 1 31.47 2.66 22.94
C ILE A 1 31.16 1.28 23.45
N HIS A 2 30.21 1.15 24.37
CA HIS A 2 29.73 -0.15 24.85
C HIS A 2 28.66 -0.67 23.92
N TYR A 3 28.84 -1.87 23.40
CA TYR A 3 27.85 -2.54 22.55
C TYR A 3 26.93 -3.40 23.42
N LEU A 4 25.64 -3.05 23.47
CA LEU A 4 24.61 -3.82 24.15
C LEU A 4 23.74 -4.54 23.14
N SER A 5 23.73 -5.86 23.20
CA SER A 5 22.90 -6.72 22.33
C SER A 5 21.71 -7.27 23.10
N LEU A 6 20.50 -6.89 22.70
CA LEU A 6 19.25 -7.47 23.21
C LEU A 6 18.90 -8.72 22.41
N LYS A 7 19.20 -9.88 22.96
CA LYS A 7 19.00 -11.19 22.29
C LYS A 7 17.55 -11.70 22.36
N ASN A 8 16.78 -11.23 23.32
CA ASN A 8 15.41 -11.69 23.56
C ASN A 8 14.42 -10.55 23.44
N ARG A 9 13.25 -10.82 22.86
CA ARG A 9 12.13 -9.88 22.86
C ARG A 9 11.51 -9.81 24.27
N ALA A 10 11.04 -8.64 24.69
CA ALA A 10 10.48 -8.42 26.02
C ALA A 10 9.31 -9.36 26.32
N ASN A 11 8.45 -9.64 25.34
CA ASN A 11 7.27 -10.48 25.46
C ASN A 11 7.45 -11.93 24.98
N LYS A 12 8.70 -12.33 24.62
CA LYS A 12 9.02 -13.66 24.03
C LYS A 12 8.18 -14.01 22.78
N ALA A 13 7.49 -13.06 22.17
CA ALA A 13 6.68 -13.30 21.00
C ALA A 13 7.54 -13.79 19.82
N PRO A 14 7.07 -14.78 19.03
CA PRO A 14 7.77 -15.23 17.83
C PRO A 14 7.85 -14.11 16.79
N LEU A 15 8.79 -14.22 15.86
CA LEU A 15 8.80 -13.35 14.69
C LEU A 15 7.58 -13.65 13.83
N PRO A 16 6.95 -12.63 13.21
CA PRO A 16 5.88 -12.86 12.25
C PRO A 16 6.40 -13.67 11.05
N ALA A 17 5.57 -14.56 10.52
CA ALA A 17 5.82 -15.13 9.21
C ALA A 17 5.67 -14.03 8.16
N VAL A 18 6.66 -13.87 7.30
CA VAL A 18 6.66 -12.86 6.25
C VAL A 18 6.61 -13.54 4.90
N GLU A 19 5.67 -13.14 4.08
CA GLU A 19 5.56 -13.59 2.69
C GLU A 19 5.60 -12.41 1.73
N ILE A 20 6.28 -12.59 0.60
CA ILE A 20 6.41 -11.59 -0.45
C ILE A 20 5.62 -12.06 -1.66
N ILE A 21 4.69 -11.22 -2.14
CA ILE A 21 3.92 -11.48 -3.36
C ILE A 21 4.36 -10.48 -4.43
N ASP A 22 4.81 -10.98 -5.57
CA ASP A 22 5.06 -10.15 -6.74
C ASP A 22 3.75 -9.96 -7.52
N LEU A 23 3.17 -8.76 -7.41
CA LEU A 23 1.92 -8.45 -8.10
C LEU A 23 2.05 -8.42 -9.62
N LYS A 24 3.27 -8.30 -10.16
CA LYS A 24 3.49 -8.39 -11.61
C LYS A 24 3.34 -9.82 -12.07
N GLU A 25 4.01 -10.77 -11.42
CA GLU A 25 3.88 -12.21 -11.70
C GLU A 25 2.42 -12.68 -11.51
N GLU A 26 1.78 -12.21 -10.45
CA GLU A 26 0.35 -12.50 -10.19
C GLU A 26 -0.58 -11.96 -11.29
N ARG A 27 -0.27 -10.80 -11.89
CA ARG A 27 -1.03 -10.26 -13.03
C ARG A 27 -0.88 -11.11 -14.28
N GLU A 28 0.34 -11.56 -14.58
CA GLU A 28 0.63 -12.41 -15.74
C GLU A 28 -0.11 -13.75 -15.66
N THR A 29 -0.32 -14.28 -14.46
CA THR A 29 -1.06 -15.53 -14.21
C THR A 29 -2.56 -15.34 -13.97
N GLY A 30 -3.08 -14.12 -14.08
CA GLY A 30 -4.49 -13.80 -13.77
C GLY A 30 -4.82 -13.89 -12.28
N GLY A 31 -3.81 -13.86 -11.41
CA GLY A 31 -3.94 -13.96 -9.95
C GLY A 31 -4.29 -12.66 -9.25
N VAL A 32 -4.33 -11.52 -9.95
CA VAL A 32 -4.71 -10.22 -9.40
C VAL A 32 -6.14 -9.89 -9.76
N ASP A 33 -6.85 -9.25 -8.86
CA ASP A 33 -8.23 -8.84 -9.09
C ASP A 33 -8.34 -7.67 -10.09
N ARG A 34 -9.60 -7.32 -10.45
CA ARG A 34 -9.87 -6.22 -11.38
C ARG A 34 -9.38 -4.85 -10.86
N SER A 35 -9.21 -4.69 -9.55
CA SER A 35 -8.67 -3.46 -8.98
C SER A 35 -7.17 -3.30 -9.20
N GLY A 36 -6.48 -4.40 -9.46
CA GLY A 36 -5.02 -4.45 -9.57
C GLY A 36 -4.28 -4.35 -8.23
N ILE A 37 -5.01 -4.35 -7.10
CA ILE A 37 -4.46 -4.08 -5.76
C ILE A 37 -4.18 -5.38 -5.01
N PHE A 38 -5.14 -6.32 -5.05
CA PHE A 38 -5.07 -7.53 -4.24
C PHE A 38 -4.83 -8.77 -5.10
N SER A 39 -3.81 -9.55 -4.76
CA SER A 39 -3.65 -10.88 -5.33
C SER A 39 -4.71 -11.83 -4.78
N ARG A 40 -4.94 -12.95 -5.48
CA ARG A 40 -5.87 -14.00 -5.04
C ARG A 40 -5.50 -14.52 -3.65
N LYS A 41 -4.20 -14.72 -3.41
CA LYS A 41 -3.67 -15.18 -2.14
C LYS A 41 -3.92 -14.16 -1.04
N LEU A 42 -3.61 -12.88 -1.29
CA LEU A 42 -3.83 -11.80 -0.33
C LEU A 42 -5.31 -11.65 0.03
N LYS A 43 -6.21 -11.81 -0.94
CA LYS A 43 -7.66 -11.84 -0.67
C LYS A 43 -8.07 -13.00 0.21
N ALA A 44 -7.51 -14.18 -0.01
CA ALA A 44 -7.81 -15.35 0.82
C ALA A 44 -7.40 -15.10 2.28
N GLU A 45 -6.23 -14.52 2.51
CA GLU A 45 -5.75 -14.15 3.86
C GLU A 45 -6.63 -13.08 4.50
N LEU A 46 -7.00 -12.03 3.76
CA LEU A 46 -7.92 -11.00 4.23
C LEU A 46 -9.27 -11.59 4.66
N VAL A 47 -9.84 -12.48 3.83
CA VAL A 47 -11.12 -13.15 4.12
C VAL A 47 -11.00 -14.06 5.34
N SER A 48 -9.91 -14.84 5.45
CA SER A 48 -9.66 -15.70 6.60
C SER A 48 -9.54 -14.87 7.88
N ASN A 49 -8.74 -13.81 7.86
CA ASN A 49 -8.51 -12.94 9.00
C ASN A 49 -9.81 -12.27 9.48
N TYR A 50 -10.58 -11.71 8.54
CA TYR A 50 -11.86 -11.08 8.83
C TYR A 50 -12.90 -12.04 9.42
N LYS A 51 -13.02 -13.26 8.86
CA LYS A 51 -13.94 -14.30 9.38
C LYS A 51 -13.60 -14.74 10.79
N ASN A 52 -12.32 -14.70 11.15
CA ASN A 52 -11.85 -15.04 12.50
C ASN A 52 -11.99 -13.86 13.50
N GLY A 53 -12.65 -12.77 13.13
CA GLY A 53 -12.86 -11.60 13.99
C GLY A 53 -11.57 -10.85 14.32
N LYS A 54 -10.53 -11.00 13.51
CA LYS A 54 -9.23 -10.36 13.69
C LYS A 54 -9.12 -9.08 12.88
N GLN A 55 -8.18 -8.22 13.27
CA GLN A 55 -7.92 -6.95 12.61
C GLN A 55 -6.78 -7.04 11.60
N THR A 56 -6.85 -6.23 10.57
CA THR A 56 -5.82 -6.10 9.54
C THR A 56 -5.34 -4.67 9.43
N MET A 57 -4.02 -4.49 9.36
CA MET A 57 -3.40 -3.20 9.02
C MET A 57 -2.87 -3.25 7.58
N LEU A 58 -3.17 -2.20 6.80
CA LEU A 58 -2.71 -2.06 5.43
C LEU A 58 -1.85 -0.79 5.32
N PHE A 59 -0.60 -1.02 5.06
CA PHE A 59 0.43 0.02 4.95
C PHE A 59 0.56 0.46 3.50
N VAL A 60 0.38 1.75 3.25
CA VAL A 60 0.53 2.32 1.91
C VAL A 60 1.64 3.36 1.94
N HIS A 61 2.75 3.08 1.29
CA HIS A 61 3.88 4.00 1.22
C HIS A 61 3.56 5.21 0.36
N ARG A 62 3.13 6.31 0.98
CA ARG A 62 2.75 7.53 0.28
C ARG A 62 3.91 8.23 -0.45
N ARG A 63 5.16 7.96 -0.10
CA ARG A 63 6.33 8.64 -0.69
C ARG A 63 6.63 8.21 -2.13
N GLY A 64 6.11 7.08 -2.61
CA GLY A 64 6.26 6.61 -3.98
C GLY A 64 5.01 6.74 -4.85
N TYR A 65 3.85 6.98 -4.25
CA TYR A 65 2.56 7.15 -4.94
C TYR A 65 2.18 8.62 -5.19
N ALA A 66 3.13 9.47 -5.47
CA ALA A 66 2.85 10.55 -6.40
C ALA A 66 2.19 9.87 -7.61
N LYS A 67 1.02 10.33 -8.06
CA LYS A 67 0.25 9.76 -9.17
C LYS A 67 1.18 9.35 -10.31
N GLN A 68 1.70 8.13 -10.26
CA GLN A 68 2.58 7.61 -11.30
C GLN A 68 1.71 7.07 -12.42
N MET A 69 2.20 7.17 -13.62
CA MET A 69 1.59 6.54 -14.77
C MET A 69 2.25 5.18 -14.96
N LEU A 70 1.49 4.11 -14.67
CA LEU A 70 1.91 2.72 -14.75
C LEU A 70 1.27 2.06 -15.96
N CYS A 71 2.03 1.36 -16.77
CA CYS A 71 1.46 0.53 -17.83
C CYS A 71 0.86 -0.74 -17.22
N GLU A 72 -0.45 -0.97 -17.43
CA GLU A 72 -1.15 -2.13 -16.90
C GLU A 72 -0.65 -3.45 -17.51
N LYS A 73 -0.20 -3.40 -18.78
CA LYS A 73 0.27 -4.59 -19.50
C LYS A 73 1.65 -5.08 -19.06
N CYS A 74 2.64 -4.18 -18.92
CA CYS A 74 4.01 -4.58 -18.64
C CYS A 74 4.56 -4.09 -17.30
N GLY A 75 3.77 -3.35 -16.51
CA GLY A 75 4.17 -2.83 -15.20
C GLY A 75 5.21 -1.70 -15.26
N SER A 76 5.58 -1.21 -16.44
CA SER A 76 6.56 -0.13 -16.56
C SER A 76 6.03 1.19 -16.08
N THR A 77 6.81 1.89 -15.23
CA THR A 77 6.56 3.27 -14.81
C THR A 77 7.24 4.26 -15.77
N MET A 78 6.64 5.44 -15.93
CA MET A 78 7.24 6.49 -16.75
C MET A 78 8.41 7.14 -16.02
N LYS A 79 9.61 7.06 -16.60
CA LYS A 79 10.85 7.62 -16.04
C LYS A 79 11.28 8.88 -16.78
N CYS A 80 11.95 9.77 -16.05
CA CYS A 80 12.51 10.98 -16.62
C CYS A 80 13.71 10.64 -17.52
N GLY A 81 13.67 11.04 -18.80
CA GLY A 81 14.76 10.80 -19.73
C GLY A 81 16.06 11.57 -19.40
N ARG A 82 16.07 12.49 -18.39
CA ARG A 82 17.26 13.23 -17.98
C ARG A 82 17.94 12.61 -16.76
N CYS A 83 17.19 12.19 -15.75
CA CYS A 83 17.74 11.72 -14.48
C CYS A 83 17.26 10.32 -14.09
N ASN A 84 16.52 9.66 -14.96
CA ASN A 84 15.98 8.30 -14.77
C ASN A 84 15.07 8.10 -13.54
N MET A 85 14.67 9.20 -12.88
CA MET A 85 13.74 9.17 -11.75
C MET A 85 12.30 8.96 -12.23
N PRO A 86 11.45 8.26 -11.48
CA PRO A 86 10.03 8.17 -11.78
C PRO A 86 9.38 9.55 -11.89
N MET A 87 8.50 9.72 -12.85
CA MET A 87 7.76 10.97 -13.06
C MET A 87 6.38 10.89 -12.44
N THR A 88 5.92 12.01 -11.89
CA THR A 88 4.58 12.17 -11.32
C THR A 88 3.60 12.57 -12.40
N TYR A 89 2.49 11.86 -12.47
CA TYR A 89 1.39 12.22 -13.36
C TYR A 89 0.50 13.30 -12.73
N HIS A 90 0.22 14.34 -13.48
CA HIS A 90 -0.68 15.43 -13.13
C HIS A 90 -1.89 15.43 -14.06
N GLU A 91 -3.07 15.11 -13.53
CA GLU A 91 -4.34 15.09 -14.27
C GLU A 91 -4.63 16.45 -14.91
N LYS A 92 -4.40 17.53 -14.14
CA LYS A 92 -4.53 18.88 -14.68
C LYS A 92 -3.41 19.15 -15.69
N GLY A 93 -3.79 19.07 -16.96
CA GLY A 93 -2.87 19.27 -18.09
C GLY A 93 -2.27 17.99 -18.66
N ASP A 94 -2.73 16.78 -18.25
CA ASP A 94 -2.32 15.45 -18.77
C ASP A 94 -0.80 15.36 -19.02
N ARG A 95 -0.02 15.61 -17.95
CA ARG A 95 1.43 15.74 -18.03
C ARG A 95 2.16 14.99 -16.94
N LEU A 96 3.41 14.64 -17.24
CA LEU A 96 4.36 14.05 -16.31
C LEU A 96 5.36 15.11 -15.84
N ILE A 97 5.60 15.19 -14.54
CA ILE A 97 6.58 16.10 -13.93
C ILE A 97 7.60 15.28 -13.15
N CYS A 98 8.86 15.52 -13.41
CA CYS A 98 9.96 15.00 -12.61
C CYS A 98 10.24 15.95 -11.44
N HIS A 99 9.89 15.56 -10.22
CA HIS A 99 10.14 16.38 -9.04
C HIS A 99 11.61 16.45 -8.62
N HIS A 100 12.50 15.69 -9.28
CA HIS A 100 13.94 15.77 -9.03
C HIS A 100 14.61 16.88 -9.86
N CYS A 101 14.29 16.97 -11.17
CA CYS A 101 14.96 17.92 -12.07
C CYS A 101 14.01 18.95 -12.70
N GLY A 102 12.74 18.97 -12.33
CA GLY A 102 11.74 19.90 -12.83
C GLY A 102 11.25 19.62 -14.25
N ARG A 103 11.80 18.63 -14.97
CA ARG A 103 11.39 18.35 -16.36
C ARG A 103 9.91 17.99 -16.44
N THR A 104 9.21 18.61 -17.36
CA THR A 104 7.81 18.32 -17.67
C THR A 104 7.71 17.75 -19.08
N THR A 105 6.88 16.71 -19.26
CA THR A 105 6.56 16.13 -20.57
C THR A 105 5.06 15.81 -20.64
N PRO A 106 4.45 15.82 -21.85
CA PRO A 106 3.10 15.29 -21.98
C PRO A 106 3.02 13.83 -21.54
N ALA A 107 1.87 13.39 -21.03
CA ALA A 107 1.64 12.00 -20.74
C ALA A 107 1.63 11.19 -22.06
N PRO A 108 2.38 10.07 -22.16
CA PRO A 108 2.39 9.27 -23.36
C PRO A 108 1.04 8.56 -23.57
N LYS A 109 0.60 8.48 -24.83
CA LYS A 109 -0.62 7.76 -25.21
C LYS A 109 -0.38 6.24 -25.30
N VAL A 110 0.85 5.83 -25.54
CA VAL A 110 1.27 4.43 -25.64
C VAL A 110 2.50 4.20 -24.79
N CYS A 111 2.59 3.03 -24.19
CA CYS A 111 3.73 2.64 -23.36
C CYS A 111 5.01 2.55 -24.21
N PRO A 112 6.07 3.28 -23.89
CA PRO A 112 7.33 3.21 -24.65
C PRO A 112 8.03 1.86 -24.53
N ALA A 113 7.68 1.03 -23.54
CA ALA A 113 8.28 -0.29 -23.35
C ALA A 113 7.56 -1.41 -24.10
N CYS A 114 6.21 -1.38 -24.20
CA CYS A 114 5.44 -2.49 -24.79
C CYS A 114 4.37 -2.06 -25.80
N GLY A 115 4.21 -0.76 -26.08
CA GLY A 115 3.24 -0.24 -27.04
C GLY A 115 1.77 -0.26 -26.60
N SER A 116 1.43 -0.74 -25.39
CA SER A 116 0.06 -0.74 -24.89
C SER A 116 -0.42 0.69 -24.61
N SER A 117 -1.73 0.92 -24.82
CA SER A 117 -2.42 2.17 -24.44
C SER A 117 -3.00 2.12 -23.02
N ASP A 118 -2.92 0.97 -22.36
CA ASP A 118 -3.55 0.73 -21.07
C ASP A 118 -2.66 1.24 -19.95
N PHE A 119 -3.05 2.36 -19.37
CA PHE A 119 -2.31 3.00 -18.30
C PHE A 119 -3.17 3.16 -17.05
N GLU A 120 -2.62 2.72 -15.94
CA GLU A 120 -3.07 3.16 -14.64
C GLU A 120 -2.45 4.53 -14.32
N ARG A 121 -3.31 5.56 -14.22
CA ARG A 121 -2.90 6.94 -13.93
C ARG A 121 -3.10 7.33 -12.46
N ARG A 122 -3.49 6.38 -11.63
CA ARG A 122 -3.76 6.55 -10.21
C ARG A 122 -2.88 5.60 -9.43
N GLY A 123 -2.02 6.13 -8.58
CA GLY A 123 -1.29 5.30 -7.63
C GLY A 123 -2.25 4.59 -6.65
N ILE A 124 -1.81 3.48 -6.07
CA ILE A 124 -2.51 2.83 -4.96
C ILE A 124 -2.39 3.78 -3.75
N GLY A 125 -3.39 4.64 -3.54
CA GLY A 125 -3.48 5.51 -2.37
C GLY A 125 -4.33 4.87 -1.28
N THR A 126 -4.22 5.39 -0.05
CA THR A 126 -5.01 4.94 1.10
C THR A 126 -6.50 4.92 0.82
N GLN A 127 -7.02 5.93 0.12
CA GLN A 127 -8.43 6.00 -0.26
C GLN A 127 -8.85 4.83 -1.15
N ARG A 128 -8.08 4.55 -2.21
CA ARG A 128 -8.41 3.47 -3.13
C ARG A 128 -8.34 2.10 -2.46
N VAL A 129 -7.35 1.89 -1.59
CA VAL A 129 -7.25 0.65 -0.81
C VAL A 129 -8.46 0.49 0.11
N ALA A 130 -8.88 1.55 0.80
CA ALA A 130 -10.06 1.53 1.66
C ALA A 130 -11.34 1.22 0.88
N GLU A 131 -11.57 1.90 -0.25
CA GLU A 131 -12.72 1.64 -1.14
C GLU A 131 -12.78 0.19 -1.65
N GLU A 132 -11.63 -0.39 -1.98
CA GLU A 132 -11.58 -1.80 -2.42
C GLU A 132 -11.81 -2.78 -1.27
N ILE A 133 -11.34 -2.48 -0.05
CA ILE A 133 -11.67 -3.27 1.14
C ILE A 133 -13.18 -3.23 1.41
N GLU A 134 -13.82 -2.07 1.35
CA GLU A 134 -15.26 -1.92 1.53
C GLU A 134 -16.10 -2.71 0.50
N LYS A 135 -15.61 -2.79 -0.75
CA LYS A 135 -16.24 -3.62 -1.79
C LYS A 135 -16.11 -5.12 -1.51
N ILE A 136 -14.95 -5.56 -0.99
CA ILE A 136 -14.70 -6.97 -0.67
C ILE A 136 -15.48 -7.38 0.60
N PHE A 137 -15.59 -6.47 1.57
CA PHE A 137 -16.22 -6.70 2.87
C PHE A 137 -17.34 -5.68 3.13
N PRO A 138 -18.51 -5.83 2.49
CA PRO A 138 -19.64 -4.93 2.72
C PRO A 138 -20.03 -4.90 4.20
N GLY A 139 -20.07 -3.71 4.80
CA GLY A 139 -20.41 -3.52 6.22
C GLY A 139 -19.21 -3.59 7.18
N ALA A 140 -18.01 -3.91 6.72
CA ALA A 140 -16.82 -3.78 7.55
C ALA A 140 -16.47 -2.31 7.78
N LYS A 141 -16.03 -1.98 8.97
CA LYS A 141 -15.55 -0.63 9.28
C LYS A 141 -14.07 -0.51 8.92
N VAL A 142 -13.76 0.48 8.08
CA VAL A 142 -12.41 0.81 7.65
C VAL A 142 -12.02 2.17 8.23
N VAL A 143 -10.95 2.20 8.99
CA VAL A 143 -10.32 3.45 9.46
C VAL A 143 -9.21 3.82 8.48
N ARG A 144 -9.25 5.04 7.96
CA ARG A 144 -8.20 5.58 7.09
C ARG A 144 -7.39 6.65 7.82
N MET A 145 -6.06 6.50 7.80
CA MET A 145 -5.12 7.41 8.44
C MET A 145 -4.07 7.91 7.45
N ASP A 146 -4.30 9.10 6.95
CA ASP A 146 -3.36 9.84 6.12
C ASP A 146 -3.41 11.33 6.47
N THR A 147 -2.58 12.14 5.81
CA THR A 147 -2.53 13.59 6.07
C THR A 147 -3.86 14.30 5.84
N ASP A 148 -4.71 13.76 4.96
CA ASP A 148 -5.99 14.40 4.62
C ASP A 148 -7.03 14.13 5.72
N THR A 149 -6.99 12.92 6.33
CA THR A 149 -7.93 12.51 7.39
C THR A 149 -7.49 12.96 8.79
N THR A 150 -6.20 13.23 8.98
CA THR A 150 -5.63 13.58 10.29
C THR A 150 -5.35 15.08 10.48
N SER A 151 -5.70 15.93 9.51
CA SER A 151 -5.52 17.37 9.57
C SER A 151 -6.40 18.09 10.61
N VAL A 152 -7.45 17.43 11.10
CA VAL A 152 -8.32 17.95 12.16
C VAL A 152 -7.69 17.66 13.52
N LYS A 153 -7.66 18.67 14.40
CA LYS A 153 -7.18 18.54 15.77
C LYS A 153 -7.90 17.36 16.47
N ASP A 154 -7.15 16.48 17.11
CA ASP A 154 -7.60 15.25 17.76
C ASP A 154 -8.15 14.13 16.82
N GLY A 155 -8.13 14.34 15.50
CA GLY A 155 -8.60 13.33 14.53
C GLY A 155 -7.77 12.03 14.55
N HIS A 156 -6.47 12.17 14.76
CA HIS A 156 -5.55 11.04 14.81
C HIS A 156 -5.84 10.10 16.00
N GLU A 157 -5.98 10.65 17.21
CA GLU A 157 -6.21 9.87 18.44
C GLU A 157 -7.58 9.18 18.41
N LYS A 158 -8.61 9.88 17.93
CA LYS A 158 -9.95 9.32 17.79
C LYS A 158 -9.99 8.12 16.85
N LEU A 159 -9.34 8.22 15.69
CA LEU A 159 -9.26 7.13 14.71
C LEU A 159 -8.49 5.92 15.27
N LEU A 160 -7.40 6.16 15.98
CA LEU A 160 -6.65 5.09 16.64
C LEU A 160 -7.45 4.40 17.74
N THR A 161 -8.17 5.16 18.56
CA THR A 161 -9.04 4.62 19.62
C THR A 161 -10.14 3.75 19.03
N GLN A 162 -10.76 4.19 17.94
CA GLN A 162 -11.78 3.42 17.23
C GLN A 162 -11.24 2.09 16.67
N PHE A 163 -10.01 2.07 16.20
CA PHE A 163 -9.37 0.83 15.76
C PHE A 163 -8.93 -0.03 16.95
N ALA A 164 -8.34 0.56 17.97
CA ALA A 164 -7.88 -0.14 19.18
C ALA A 164 -9.04 -0.81 19.97
N SER A 165 -10.23 -0.18 19.98
CA SER A 165 -11.43 -0.76 20.62
C SER A 165 -12.02 -1.97 19.89
N GLY A 166 -11.53 -2.30 18.68
CA GLY A 166 -12.06 -3.37 17.84
C GLY A 166 -13.32 -2.99 17.05
N GLU A 167 -13.75 -1.73 17.12
CA GLU A 167 -14.89 -1.26 16.33
C GLU A 167 -14.64 -1.31 14.82
N ALA A 168 -13.40 -1.09 14.40
CA ALA A 168 -12.99 -1.18 13.01
C ALA A 168 -12.12 -2.42 12.78
N GLN A 169 -12.36 -3.12 11.68
CA GLN A 169 -11.65 -4.34 11.33
C GLN A 169 -10.41 -4.05 10.47
N PHE A 170 -10.40 -2.93 9.76
CA PHE A 170 -9.31 -2.55 8.88
C PHE A 170 -8.77 -1.17 9.21
N LEU A 171 -7.45 -1.05 9.26
CA LEU A 171 -6.74 0.22 9.34
C LEU A 171 -5.88 0.38 8.09
N VAL A 172 -6.20 1.37 7.27
CA VAL A 172 -5.43 1.72 6.07
C VAL A 172 -4.69 3.02 6.32
N GLY A 173 -3.38 3.02 6.19
CA GLY A 173 -2.65 4.25 6.46
C GLY A 173 -1.26 4.32 5.84
N THR A 174 -0.62 5.46 6.05
CA THR A 174 0.75 5.73 5.65
C THR A 174 1.72 5.47 6.82
N GLN A 175 2.95 5.90 6.72
CA GLN A 175 3.96 5.77 7.78
C GLN A 175 3.52 6.29 9.17
N MET A 176 2.42 7.01 9.25
CA MET A 176 1.86 7.51 10.52
C MET A 176 1.39 6.38 11.44
N ILE A 177 0.97 5.24 10.86
CA ILE A 177 0.50 4.08 11.64
C ILE A 177 1.62 3.09 12.00
N ALA A 178 2.88 3.38 11.63
CA ALA A 178 4.00 2.46 11.80
C ALA A 178 4.71 2.53 13.14
N LYS A 179 4.49 3.56 13.93
CA LYS A 179 5.32 3.82 15.11
C LYS A 179 4.52 3.84 16.41
N GLY A 180 4.99 3.04 17.38
CA GLY A 180 4.56 3.13 18.77
C GLY A 180 3.14 2.68 19.07
N LEU A 181 2.52 1.92 18.18
CA LEU A 181 1.16 1.41 18.34
C LEU A 181 1.19 -0.09 18.61
N ASP A 182 0.48 -0.53 19.62
CA ASP A 182 0.28 -1.93 19.95
C ASP A 182 -1.22 -2.26 19.84
N PHE A 183 -1.55 -3.15 18.90
CA PHE A 183 -2.92 -3.58 18.64
C PHE A 183 -3.02 -5.11 18.76
N PRO A 184 -3.44 -5.64 19.90
CA PRO A 184 -3.46 -7.08 20.16
C PRO A 184 -4.33 -7.91 19.20
N LEU A 185 -5.33 -7.30 18.58
CA LEU A 185 -6.21 -7.96 17.60
C LEU A 185 -5.67 -7.96 16.18
N VAL A 186 -4.59 -7.22 15.91
CA VAL A 186 -3.96 -7.19 14.58
C VAL A 186 -3.10 -8.43 14.40
N THR A 187 -3.54 -9.31 13.51
CA THR A 187 -2.83 -10.55 13.18
C THR A 187 -2.35 -10.60 11.74
N LEU A 188 -2.80 -9.64 10.91
CA LEU A 188 -2.37 -9.52 9.52
C LEU A 188 -1.90 -8.08 9.25
N LEU A 189 -0.67 -7.94 8.79
CA LEU A 189 -0.11 -6.68 8.31
C LEU A 189 0.22 -6.83 6.83
N ILE A 190 -0.28 -5.89 6.03
CA ILE A 190 -0.01 -5.83 4.59
C ILE A 190 0.76 -4.55 4.32
N ASP A 191 1.90 -4.69 3.67
CA ASP A 191 2.75 -3.57 3.26
C ASP A 191 2.81 -3.50 1.74
N PHE A 192 2.22 -2.44 1.17
CA PHE A 192 2.30 -2.16 -0.26
C PHE A 192 3.58 -1.38 -0.55
N ILE A 193 4.63 -2.10 -0.94
CA ILE A 193 5.91 -1.51 -1.30
C ILE A 193 5.87 -1.03 -2.73
N ASP A 194 6.25 0.23 -2.94
CA ASP A 194 6.34 0.77 -4.27
C ASP A 194 7.61 0.33 -5.02
N GLY A 195 7.49 0.33 -6.34
CA GLY A 195 8.46 -0.24 -7.25
C GLY A 195 9.80 0.49 -7.39
N ASN A 196 10.18 1.41 -6.50
CA ASN A 196 11.50 2.04 -6.57
C ASN A 196 12.60 1.22 -5.92
N SER A 197 12.23 0.38 -4.95
CA SER A 197 13.16 -0.55 -4.29
C SER A 197 12.96 -1.98 -4.80
N ILE A 198 11.72 -2.37 -5.07
CA ILE A 198 11.33 -3.69 -5.59
C ILE A 198 10.02 -3.51 -6.37
N PRO A 199 10.01 -3.62 -7.73
CA PRO A 199 8.84 -3.30 -8.54
C PRO A 199 7.60 -4.11 -8.14
N ASN A 200 6.51 -3.41 -7.80
CA ASN A 200 5.16 -3.97 -7.64
C ASN A 200 5.04 -5.19 -6.70
N ARG A 201 5.63 -5.14 -5.52
CA ARG A 201 5.49 -6.21 -4.52
C ARG A 201 4.62 -5.77 -3.35
N ALA A 202 3.75 -6.67 -2.92
CA ALA A 202 3.09 -6.58 -1.62
C ALA A 202 3.77 -7.52 -0.64
N PHE A 203 4.08 -7.03 0.55
CA PHE A 203 4.49 -7.87 1.66
C PHE A 203 3.30 -8.03 2.59
N TYR A 204 3.09 -9.23 3.08
CA TYR A 204 2.24 -9.40 4.24
C TYR A 204 2.97 -10.19 5.31
N GLY A 205 2.74 -9.82 6.56
CA GLY A 205 3.24 -10.53 7.70
C GLY A 205 2.05 -11.02 8.53
N ILE A 206 2.03 -12.31 8.84
CA ILE A 206 1.10 -12.85 9.83
C ILE A 206 1.78 -12.65 11.18
N MET A 207 1.28 -11.72 11.99
CA MET A 207 1.74 -11.57 13.37
C MET A 207 1.04 -12.65 14.17
N GLY A 208 1.79 -13.69 14.56
CA GLY A 208 1.32 -14.69 15.52
C GLY A 208 1.08 -14.03 16.89
N ASN A 209 0.00 -14.42 17.57
CA ASN A 209 -0.21 -14.12 18.99
C ASN A 209 0.87 -14.71 19.85
#